data_b5c4e70302eed5fbc9dee43b04c961e9
#
_entry.id   b5c4e70302eed5fbc9dee43b04c961e9
#
_cell.length_a   1.000
_cell.length_b   1.000
_cell.length_c   1.000
_cell.angle_alpha   90.00
_cell.angle_beta   90.00
_cell.angle_gamma   90.00
#
_symmetry.space_group_name_H-M   'P 1'
#
loop_
_entity.id
_entity.type
_entity.pdbx_description
1 polymer ?
#
loop_
_entity_poly.entity_id
_entity_poly.type
_entity_poly.pdbx_seq_one_letter_code
_entity_poly.pdbx_strand_id
1 'polypeptide(L)'
;MAVVNLPILKLHILMQHNLPEKDFYAVSTGLTISKSTNKKLSKNQDAFNKLTKRIEKLQKDIEKKQSQLDLALKIYGTDIYSTKQLVTQYRREFVVLLWANFNTKKLAKNDQQNLKQIIREHLQIYLIELATEPDEEIKKIFNLLESSSYDERLTLEKETAKQRMLADLKQMKADLRNIDINDEEALLNKYYEARHKIFNEQSANNNGPQQTNNKNKSAKQLEAERIQQEIDSIQQKNIGTIYKQLAKLFHPDLEQDIERKAEKEILMQQLTAAYEAKNLHALLTLELKWIHKENEHLESLSEEKLAVYLQILKEQAQQLEEEKREIIYQPNYSVLAQTFGIGVQKYPVEIVQIHLNEVRETAENFKMSVADFSSDYALRYIKQMIKRWKQVEDEWEE
;
A
#
# COMPACT_ATOMS: atom_id res chain seq x y z
N MET A 1 7.54 4.05 -23.22
CA MET A 1 6.23 3.89 -22.53
C MET A 1 6.02 5.11 -21.64
N ALA A 2 5.32 6.12 -22.13
CA ALA A 2 5.00 7.29 -21.33
C ALA A 2 3.81 6.95 -20.45
N VAL A 3 4.06 6.74 -19.16
CA VAL A 3 3.02 6.67 -18.14
C VAL A 3 2.55 8.10 -17.95
N VAL A 4 1.29 8.37 -18.27
CA VAL A 4 0.64 9.65 -17.94
C VAL A 4 0.71 9.80 -16.42
N ASN A 5 1.60 10.66 -15.94
CA ASN A 5 1.64 11.09 -14.55
C ASN A 5 0.44 11.99 -14.29
N LEU A 6 -0.70 11.36 -13.93
CA LEU A 6 -1.80 12.10 -13.30
C LEU A 6 -1.33 12.60 -11.92
N PRO A 7 -1.69 13.82 -11.53
CA PRO A 7 -1.07 14.48 -10.40
C PRO A 7 -1.35 13.72 -9.09
N ILE A 8 -0.27 13.23 -8.50
CA ILE A 8 -0.18 12.65 -7.15
C ILE A 8 -0.79 13.61 -6.08
N LEU A 9 -0.93 14.89 -6.39
CA LEU A 9 -1.53 15.91 -5.52
C LEU A 9 -3.02 15.64 -5.19
N LYS A 10 -3.82 15.09 -6.12
CA LYS A 10 -5.21 14.74 -5.81
C LYS A 10 -5.34 13.49 -4.92
N LEU A 11 -4.36 12.61 -4.95
CA LEU A 11 -4.33 11.44 -4.06
C LEU A 11 -4.03 11.82 -2.61
N HIS A 12 -3.25 12.89 -2.39
CA HIS A 12 -2.89 13.37 -1.05
C HIS A 12 -4.07 13.99 -0.28
N ILE A 13 -5.00 14.64 -0.99
CA ILE A 13 -6.18 15.27 -0.38
C ILE A 13 -7.27 14.21 -0.05
N LEU A 14 -7.35 13.12 -0.80
CA LEU A 14 -8.29 12.01 -0.55
C LEU A 14 -7.84 11.07 0.58
N MET A 15 -6.57 11.08 0.95
CA MET A 15 -6.04 10.22 2.03
C MET A 15 -6.21 10.81 3.44
N GLN A 16 -6.65 12.07 3.59
CA GLN A 16 -6.85 12.68 4.94
C GLN A 16 -8.20 12.39 5.59
N HIS A 17 -9.14 11.76 4.91
CA HIS A 17 -10.46 11.43 5.46
C HIS A 17 -10.79 9.97 5.22
N ASN A 18 -10.38 9.10 6.10
CA ASN A 18 -10.95 7.81 6.51
C ASN A 18 -9.86 6.86 6.99
N LEU A 19 -9.26 7.18 8.13
CA LEU A 19 -8.62 6.16 8.96
C LEU A 19 -9.70 5.65 9.93
N PRO A 20 -10.11 4.39 9.88
CA PRO A 20 -10.85 3.81 10.98
C PRO A 20 -9.93 3.80 12.21
N GLU A 21 -10.43 4.28 13.31
CA GLU A 21 -9.75 4.33 14.61
C GLU A 21 -9.10 2.98 14.94
N LYS A 22 -7.78 3.02 15.08
CA LYS A 22 -6.88 1.85 15.25
C LYS A 22 -6.73 1.39 16.70
N ASP A 23 -7.75 1.51 17.55
CA ASP A 23 -7.58 1.17 18.96
C ASP A 23 -8.04 -0.24 19.37
N PHE A 24 -8.20 -1.16 18.41
CA PHE A 24 -8.83 -2.47 18.69
C PHE A 24 -7.89 -3.65 18.99
N TYR A 25 -6.59 -3.55 18.81
CA TYR A 25 -5.68 -4.68 18.97
C TYR A 25 -4.79 -4.70 20.21
N ALA A 26 -4.87 -3.67 21.03
CA ALA A 26 -4.13 -3.64 22.29
C ALA A 26 -4.94 -4.32 23.39
N VAL A 27 -4.89 -5.60 23.52
CA VAL A 27 -4.86 -6.40 24.75
C VAL A 27 -4.99 -7.90 24.44
N SER A 28 -3.91 -8.63 24.41
CA SER A 28 -3.93 -10.02 24.83
C SER A 28 -2.58 -10.44 25.36
N THR A 29 -2.45 -10.37 26.64
CA THR A 29 -1.34 -11.04 27.33
C THR A 29 -1.94 -12.19 28.12
N GLY A 30 -1.63 -13.42 27.69
CA GLY A 30 -1.62 -14.55 28.60
C GLY A 30 -2.80 -15.51 28.63
N LEU A 31 -3.46 -15.80 27.49
CA LEU A 31 -4.35 -16.96 27.41
C LEU A 31 -3.54 -18.27 27.48
N THR A 32 -3.31 -18.78 28.68
CA THR A 32 -2.61 -20.04 28.88
C THR A 32 -3.37 -20.90 29.88
N ILE A 33 -3.68 -22.14 29.51
CA ILE A 33 -4.15 -23.16 30.46
C ILE A 33 -2.95 -23.57 31.31
N SER A 34 -2.97 -23.26 32.59
CA SER A 34 -1.91 -23.63 33.53
C SER A 34 -1.93 -25.11 33.87
N LYS A 35 -0.78 -25.64 34.26
CA LYS A 35 -0.73 -27.03 34.79
C LYS A 35 -1.28 -27.01 36.23
N SER A 36 -2.33 -27.74 36.48
CA SER A 36 -2.67 -28.14 37.84
C SER A 36 -1.55 -29.00 38.45
N THR A 37 -1.32 -28.89 39.73
CA THR A 37 -0.11 -29.27 40.46
C THR A 37 0.37 -30.70 40.26
N ASN A 38 -0.36 -31.60 39.54
CA ASN A 38 0.06 -32.98 39.30
C ASN A 38 -0.46 -33.65 38.02
N LYS A 39 -1.08 -32.92 37.06
CA LYS A 39 -1.54 -33.51 35.78
C LYS A 39 -0.81 -32.95 34.59
N LYS A 40 -0.40 -33.82 33.65
CA LYS A 40 0.06 -33.37 32.31
C LYS A 40 -1.13 -32.78 31.57
N LEU A 41 -0.90 -31.66 30.81
CA LEU A 41 -1.90 -31.11 29.93
C LEU A 41 -2.39 -32.15 28.92
N SER A 42 -3.68 -32.15 28.60
CA SER A 42 -4.20 -32.95 27.50
C SER A 42 -3.61 -32.46 26.15
N LYS A 43 -3.69 -33.27 25.10
CA LYS A 43 -3.25 -32.89 23.77
C LYS A 43 -3.97 -31.63 23.26
N ASN A 44 -5.25 -31.51 23.58
CA ASN A 44 -6.06 -30.35 23.18
C ASN A 44 -5.70 -29.09 23.98
N GLN A 45 -5.40 -29.20 25.27
CA GLN A 45 -4.92 -28.10 26.10
C GLN A 45 -3.55 -27.57 25.62
N ASP A 46 -2.63 -28.48 25.28
CA ASP A 46 -1.31 -28.07 24.73
C ASP A 46 -1.45 -27.42 23.33
N ALA A 47 -2.33 -27.94 22.47
CA ALA A 47 -2.64 -27.35 21.17
C ALA A 47 -3.30 -25.98 21.31
N PHE A 48 -4.19 -25.79 22.29
CA PHE A 48 -4.79 -24.49 22.59
C PHE A 48 -3.72 -23.45 22.97
N ASN A 49 -2.84 -23.79 23.91
CA ASN A 49 -1.77 -22.92 24.35
C ASN A 49 -0.78 -22.55 23.19
N LYS A 50 -0.54 -23.48 22.28
CA LYS A 50 0.30 -23.21 21.08
C LYS A 50 -0.40 -22.27 20.11
N LEU A 51 -1.70 -22.45 19.88
CA LEU A 51 -2.47 -21.60 18.97
C LEU A 51 -2.63 -20.18 19.51
N THR A 52 -2.94 -20.01 20.79
CA THR A 52 -3.07 -18.68 21.39
C THR A 52 -1.77 -17.91 21.30
N LYS A 53 -0.61 -18.52 21.62
CA LYS A 53 0.72 -17.92 21.43
C LYS A 53 1.01 -17.56 19.96
N ARG A 54 0.58 -18.41 19.02
CA ARG A 54 0.74 -18.15 17.57
C ARG A 54 -0.09 -16.93 17.14
N ILE A 55 -1.34 -16.84 17.59
CA ILE A 55 -2.22 -15.69 17.32
C ILE A 55 -1.63 -14.40 17.88
N GLU A 56 -1.21 -14.39 19.15
CA GLU A 56 -0.56 -13.24 19.78
C GLU A 56 0.70 -12.81 19.01
N LYS A 57 1.51 -13.77 18.58
CA LYS A 57 2.69 -13.48 17.76
C LYS A 57 2.32 -12.88 16.41
N LEU A 58 1.31 -13.44 15.73
CA LEU A 58 0.84 -12.93 14.43
C LEU A 58 0.30 -11.50 14.54
N GLN A 59 -0.48 -11.20 15.57
CA GLN A 59 -0.97 -9.85 15.85
C GLN A 59 0.18 -8.84 16.01
N LYS A 60 1.16 -9.17 16.88
CA LYS A 60 2.36 -8.34 17.08
C LYS A 60 3.17 -8.18 15.79
N ASP A 61 3.29 -9.23 14.98
CA ASP A 61 3.98 -9.19 13.70
C ASP A 61 3.25 -8.29 12.69
N ILE A 62 1.91 -8.30 12.67
CA ILE A 62 1.07 -7.43 11.84
C ILE A 62 1.24 -5.98 12.28
N GLU A 63 1.09 -5.66 13.56
CA GLU A 63 1.28 -4.32 14.12
C GLU A 63 2.67 -3.77 13.79
N LYS A 64 3.72 -4.59 13.99
CA LYS A 64 5.09 -4.22 13.63
C LYS A 64 5.22 -3.92 12.14
N LYS A 65 4.63 -4.78 11.29
CA LYS A 65 4.68 -4.61 9.84
C LYS A 65 3.94 -3.34 9.40
N GLN A 66 2.78 -3.06 9.99
CA GLN A 66 2.03 -1.82 9.75
C GLN A 66 2.86 -0.59 10.12
N SER A 67 3.44 -0.57 11.33
CA SER A 67 4.30 0.54 11.77
C SER A 67 5.49 0.77 10.84
N GLN A 68 6.10 -0.29 10.31
CA GLN A 68 7.19 -0.18 9.34
C GLN A 68 6.72 0.35 7.99
N LEU A 69 5.54 -0.08 7.52
CA LEU A 69 4.95 0.40 6.28
C LEU A 69 4.49 1.87 6.41
N ASP A 70 3.92 2.25 7.53
CA ASP A 70 3.53 3.65 7.83
C ASP A 70 4.77 4.56 7.82
N LEU A 71 5.87 4.12 8.44
CA LEU A 71 7.13 4.86 8.42
C LEU A 71 7.72 4.95 7.00
N ALA A 72 7.72 3.85 6.26
CA ALA A 72 8.16 3.83 4.87
C ALA A 72 7.33 4.76 3.98
N LEU A 73 6.00 4.75 4.15
CA LEU A 73 5.08 5.63 3.44
C LEU A 73 5.34 7.11 3.77
N LYS A 74 5.60 7.41 5.05
CA LYS A 74 5.97 8.76 5.47
C LYS A 74 7.26 9.23 4.79
N ILE A 75 8.34 8.43 4.82
CA ILE A 75 9.61 8.75 4.15
C ILE A 75 9.38 8.95 2.64
N TYR A 76 8.59 8.10 2.01
CA TYR A 76 8.26 8.20 0.59
C TYR A 76 7.50 9.49 0.27
N GLY A 77 6.45 9.81 1.03
CA GLY A 77 5.57 10.96 0.78
C GLY A 77 6.16 12.31 1.16
N THR A 78 7.11 12.35 2.12
CA THR A 78 7.72 13.60 2.58
C THR A 78 9.13 13.77 2.00
N ASP A 79 10.05 12.89 2.37
CA ASP A 79 11.48 13.11 2.13
C ASP A 79 11.87 12.82 0.68
N ILE A 80 11.38 11.71 0.10
CA ILE A 80 11.66 11.39 -1.31
C ILE A 80 10.98 12.40 -2.21
N TYR A 81 9.72 12.76 -1.92
CA TYR A 81 8.98 13.71 -2.74
C TYR A 81 9.67 15.09 -2.77
N SER A 82 10.01 15.64 -1.61
CA SER A 82 10.71 16.95 -1.53
C SER A 82 12.10 16.89 -2.18
N THR A 83 12.85 15.79 -2.01
CA THR A 83 14.16 15.63 -2.65
C THR A 83 14.03 15.51 -4.18
N LYS A 84 13.01 14.81 -4.69
CA LYS A 84 12.72 14.77 -6.14
C LYS A 84 12.40 16.14 -6.70
N GLN A 85 11.65 16.97 -5.97
CA GLN A 85 11.40 18.35 -6.39
C GLN A 85 12.71 19.16 -6.52
N LEU A 86 13.65 18.97 -5.59
CA LEU A 86 14.98 19.60 -5.69
C LEU A 86 15.76 19.08 -6.92
N VAL A 87 15.72 17.79 -7.21
CA VAL A 87 16.33 17.22 -8.43
C VAL A 87 15.73 17.86 -9.66
N THR A 88 14.41 17.99 -9.75
CA THR A 88 13.71 18.61 -10.89
C THR A 88 14.12 20.09 -11.03
N GLN A 89 14.20 20.82 -9.91
CA GLN A 89 14.66 22.22 -9.92
C GLN A 89 16.12 22.34 -10.43
N TYR A 90 17.05 21.58 -9.89
CA TYR A 90 18.45 21.61 -10.32
C TYR A 90 18.62 21.12 -11.77
N ARG A 91 17.81 20.15 -12.21
CA ARG A 91 17.81 19.70 -13.62
C ARG A 91 17.36 20.83 -14.56
N ARG A 92 16.36 21.63 -14.15
CA ARG A 92 15.97 22.83 -14.89
C ARG A 92 17.15 23.82 -15.04
N GLU A 93 17.77 24.17 -13.91
CA GLU A 93 18.91 25.09 -13.91
C GLU A 93 20.07 24.57 -14.79
N PHE A 94 20.33 23.27 -14.69
CA PHE A 94 21.33 22.57 -15.49
C PHE A 94 21.03 22.71 -17.02
N VAL A 95 19.81 22.45 -17.45
CA VAL A 95 19.37 22.57 -18.84
C VAL A 95 19.57 24.01 -19.35
N VAL A 96 19.15 25.01 -18.57
CA VAL A 96 19.30 26.45 -18.91
C VAL A 96 20.78 26.81 -19.03
N LEU A 97 21.63 26.39 -18.11
CA LEU A 97 23.08 26.67 -18.15
C LEU A 97 23.76 25.98 -19.34
N LEU A 98 23.43 24.75 -19.65
CA LEU A 98 23.94 24.06 -20.83
C LEU A 98 23.54 24.79 -22.12
N TRP A 99 22.29 25.23 -22.21
CA TRP A 99 21.79 26.01 -23.37
C TRP A 99 22.50 27.36 -23.52
N ALA A 100 22.72 28.10 -22.43
CA ALA A 100 23.47 29.36 -22.44
C ALA A 100 24.90 29.12 -22.95
N ASN A 101 25.57 28.07 -22.50
CA ASN A 101 26.93 27.74 -22.97
C ASN A 101 26.96 27.23 -24.41
N PHE A 102 25.91 26.49 -24.86
CA PHE A 102 25.78 26.08 -26.27
C PHE A 102 25.87 27.25 -27.24
N ASN A 103 25.27 28.37 -26.89
CA ASN A 103 25.23 29.57 -27.73
C ASN A 103 26.54 30.37 -27.74
N THR A 104 27.53 30.04 -26.90
CA THR A 104 28.80 30.80 -26.83
C THR A 104 29.77 30.51 -27.98
N LYS A 105 29.51 29.55 -28.88
CA LYS A 105 30.28 29.18 -30.07
C LYS A 105 31.74 28.76 -29.80
N LYS A 106 32.13 28.42 -28.57
CA LYS A 106 33.50 28.01 -28.19
C LYS A 106 33.73 26.51 -28.34
N LEU A 107 32.72 25.75 -28.78
CA LEU A 107 32.76 24.30 -28.96
C LEU A 107 33.01 23.92 -30.41
N ALA A 108 33.75 22.82 -30.65
CA ALA A 108 33.86 22.22 -31.98
C ALA A 108 32.47 21.73 -32.45
N LYS A 109 32.26 21.69 -33.78
CA LYS A 109 30.96 21.34 -34.39
C LYS A 109 30.40 19.99 -33.86
N ASN A 110 31.26 19.00 -33.73
CA ASN A 110 30.87 17.68 -33.20
C ASN A 110 30.48 17.76 -31.71
N ASP A 111 31.21 18.52 -30.90
CA ASP A 111 30.88 18.72 -29.48
C ASP A 111 29.59 19.52 -29.29
N GLN A 112 29.30 20.47 -30.24
CA GLN A 112 28.01 21.18 -30.25
C GLN A 112 26.83 20.22 -30.51
N GLN A 113 26.98 19.27 -31.46
CA GLN A 113 25.96 18.28 -31.73
C GLN A 113 25.69 17.37 -30.51
N ASN A 114 26.75 16.89 -29.87
CA ASN A 114 26.62 16.07 -28.68
C ASN A 114 26.03 16.84 -27.49
N LEU A 115 26.43 18.09 -27.28
CA LEU A 115 25.86 18.93 -26.26
C LEU A 115 24.35 19.16 -26.50
N LYS A 116 23.98 19.38 -27.78
CA LYS A 116 22.57 19.52 -28.17
C LYS A 116 21.77 18.26 -27.81
N GLN A 117 22.36 17.09 -28.03
CA GLN A 117 21.70 15.80 -27.65
C GLN A 117 21.55 15.64 -26.13
N ILE A 118 22.62 15.94 -25.38
CA ILE A 118 22.58 15.90 -23.91
C ILE A 118 21.51 16.87 -23.37
N ILE A 119 21.43 18.10 -23.91
CA ILE A 119 20.40 19.04 -23.48
C ILE A 119 19.01 18.49 -23.78
N ARG A 120 18.79 17.87 -24.93
CA ARG A 120 17.50 17.24 -25.30
C ARG A 120 17.12 16.15 -24.34
N GLU A 121 18.01 15.26 -23.97
CA GLU A 121 17.77 14.16 -23.03
C GLU A 121 17.37 14.68 -21.65
N HIS A 122 18.15 15.62 -21.10
CA HIS A 122 17.84 16.21 -19.81
C HIS A 122 16.55 17.04 -19.82
N LEU A 123 16.24 17.73 -20.91
CA LEU A 123 14.99 18.46 -21.10
C LEU A 123 13.79 17.51 -21.13
N GLN A 124 13.89 16.39 -21.83
CA GLN A 124 12.82 15.38 -21.88
C GLN A 124 12.57 14.78 -20.49
N ILE A 125 13.64 14.42 -19.76
CA ILE A 125 13.50 13.90 -18.40
C ILE A 125 12.86 14.97 -17.49
N TYR A 126 13.29 16.23 -17.59
CA TYR A 126 12.72 17.33 -16.83
C TYR A 126 11.22 17.47 -17.07
N LEU A 127 10.78 17.44 -18.33
CA LEU A 127 9.37 17.55 -18.70
C LEU A 127 8.52 16.37 -18.20
N ILE A 128 9.11 15.17 -18.12
CA ILE A 128 8.43 13.98 -17.56
C ILE A 128 8.30 14.10 -16.03
N GLU A 129 9.32 14.62 -15.36
CA GLU A 129 9.35 14.76 -13.90
C GLU A 129 8.52 15.95 -13.39
N LEU A 130 8.23 16.91 -14.25
CA LEU A 130 7.52 18.14 -13.90
C LEU A 130 6.03 17.85 -13.69
N ALA A 131 5.50 18.24 -12.52
CA ALA A 131 4.09 18.07 -12.19
C ALA A 131 3.18 19.16 -12.77
N THR A 132 3.78 20.23 -13.29
CA THR A 132 3.10 21.42 -13.82
C THR A 132 3.60 21.76 -15.24
N GLU A 133 3.05 22.76 -15.87
CA GLU A 133 3.61 23.26 -17.14
C GLU A 133 5.00 23.88 -16.92
N PRO A 134 5.94 23.71 -17.87
CA PRO A 134 7.23 24.34 -17.82
C PRO A 134 7.11 25.86 -18.03
N ASP A 135 8.07 26.58 -17.48
CA ASP A 135 8.14 28.02 -17.69
C ASP A 135 8.55 28.41 -19.13
N GLU A 136 8.38 29.68 -19.45
CA GLU A 136 8.60 30.20 -20.79
C GLU A 136 10.04 30.06 -21.30
N GLU A 137 11.03 30.04 -20.41
CA GLU A 137 12.43 29.85 -20.80
C GLU A 137 12.66 28.40 -21.28
N ILE A 138 12.11 27.42 -20.58
CA ILE A 138 12.17 26.03 -20.99
C ILE A 138 11.38 25.79 -22.28
N LYS A 139 10.18 26.37 -22.43
CA LYS A 139 9.41 26.29 -23.68
C LYS A 139 10.20 26.87 -24.88
N LYS A 140 10.91 28.00 -24.71
CA LYS A 140 11.78 28.55 -25.74
C LYS A 140 12.93 27.62 -26.10
N ILE A 141 13.61 27.02 -25.11
CA ILE A 141 14.68 26.05 -25.34
C ILE A 141 14.14 24.85 -26.12
N PHE A 142 12.99 24.33 -25.72
CA PHE A 142 12.32 23.22 -26.40
C PHE A 142 12.04 23.53 -27.87
N ASN A 143 11.41 24.68 -28.14
CA ASN A 143 11.03 25.11 -29.49
C ASN A 143 12.23 25.34 -30.42
N LEU A 144 13.42 25.64 -29.88
CA LEU A 144 14.67 25.80 -30.64
C LEU A 144 15.40 24.47 -30.85
N LEU A 145 15.13 23.46 -30.04
CA LEU A 145 15.75 22.13 -30.10
C LEU A 145 14.96 21.15 -30.96
N GLU A 146 13.63 21.22 -30.91
CA GLU A 146 12.73 20.28 -31.55
C GLU A 146 12.13 20.86 -32.86
N SER A 147 11.59 19.96 -33.68
CA SER A 147 10.96 20.33 -34.96
C SER A 147 9.52 20.85 -34.81
N SER A 148 8.88 20.57 -33.70
CA SER A 148 7.53 21.03 -33.32
C SER A 148 7.60 21.88 -32.04
N SER A 149 6.68 22.84 -31.89
CA SER A 149 6.60 23.62 -30.65
C SER A 149 6.13 22.76 -29.47
N TYR A 150 6.42 23.24 -28.25
CA TYR A 150 5.95 22.59 -27.03
C TYR A 150 4.42 22.43 -27.00
N ASP A 151 3.70 23.48 -27.39
CA ASP A 151 2.23 23.49 -27.38
C ASP A 151 1.65 22.54 -28.44
N GLU A 152 2.26 22.45 -29.63
CA GLU A 152 1.87 21.43 -30.63
C GLU A 152 2.08 20.00 -30.11
N ARG A 153 3.23 19.74 -29.47
CA ARG A 153 3.52 18.44 -28.86
C ARG A 153 2.52 18.12 -27.76
N LEU A 154 2.24 19.05 -26.86
CA LEU A 154 1.27 18.87 -25.77
C LEU A 154 -0.12 18.55 -26.32
N THR A 155 -0.54 19.26 -27.38
CA THR A 155 -1.83 19.00 -28.04
C THR A 155 -1.88 17.60 -28.63
N LEU A 156 -0.82 17.18 -29.32
CA LEU A 156 -0.73 15.83 -29.88
C LEU A 156 -0.71 14.73 -28.79
N GLU A 157 -0.01 14.95 -27.68
CA GLU A 157 0.03 14.02 -26.56
C GLU A 157 -1.35 13.89 -25.89
N LYS A 158 -2.06 15.01 -25.68
CA LYS A 158 -3.44 15.00 -25.16
C LYS A 158 -4.39 14.23 -26.09
N GLU A 159 -4.34 14.50 -27.39
CA GLU A 159 -5.18 13.80 -28.35
C GLU A 159 -4.85 12.30 -28.40
N THR A 160 -3.56 11.94 -28.38
CA THR A 160 -3.11 10.54 -28.33
C THR A 160 -3.59 9.83 -27.07
N ALA A 161 -3.51 10.49 -25.90
CA ALA A 161 -3.99 9.96 -24.65
C ALA A 161 -5.52 9.74 -24.67
N LYS A 162 -6.26 10.71 -25.21
CA LYS A 162 -7.71 10.62 -25.42
C LYS A 162 -8.08 9.43 -26.31
N GLN A 163 -7.38 9.25 -27.45
CA GLN A 163 -7.65 8.12 -28.35
C GLN A 163 -7.37 6.77 -27.67
N ARG A 164 -6.30 6.65 -26.90
CA ARG A 164 -6.01 5.44 -26.10
C ARG A 164 -7.11 5.18 -25.09
N MET A 165 -7.53 6.19 -24.35
CA MET A 165 -8.60 6.07 -23.34
C MET A 165 -9.92 5.63 -23.99
N LEU A 166 -10.29 6.18 -25.16
CA LEU A 166 -11.46 5.76 -25.92
C LEU A 166 -11.36 4.30 -26.42
N ALA A 167 -10.18 3.88 -26.86
CA ALA A 167 -9.93 2.50 -27.27
C ALA A 167 -10.09 1.52 -26.09
N ASP A 168 -9.52 1.87 -24.94
CA ASP A 168 -9.66 1.08 -23.70
C ASP A 168 -11.12 0.99 -23.24
N LEU A 169 -11.87 2.12 -23.25
CA LEU A 169 -13.28 2.14 -22.92
C LEU A 169 -14.13 1.26 -23.86
N LYS A 170 -13.81 1.23 -25.15
CA LYS A 170 -14.46 0.33 -26.11
C LYS A 170 -14.15 -1.13 -25.78
N GLN A 171 -12.90 -1.45 -25.46
CA GLN A 171 -12.49 -2.80 -25.05
C GLN A 171 -13.22 -3.22 -23.75
N MET A 172 -13.41 -2.31 -22.81
CA MET A 172 -14.17 -2.50 -21.59
C MET A 172 -15.69 -2.55 -21.80
N LYS A 173 -16.16 -2.37 -23.03
CA LYS A 173 -17.60 -2.29 -23.39
C LYS A 173 -18.36 -1.23 -22.56
N ALA A 174 -17.70 -0.12 -22.27
CA ALA A 174 -18.30 0.99 -21.52
C ALA A 174 -19.37 1.71 -22.40
N ASP A 175 -20.47 2.11 -21.78
CA ASP A 175 -21.51 2.90 -22.45
C ASP A 175 -21.08 4.37 -22.53
N LEU A 176 -20.90 4.87 -23.75
CA LEU A 176 -20.44 6.24 -24.03
C LEU A 176 -21.54 7.15 -24.58
N ARG A 177 -22.80 6.68 -24.67
CA ARG A 177 -23.88 7.39 -25.37
C ARG A 177 -24.24 8.76 -24.78
N ASN A 178 -24.00 8.96 -23.47
CA ASN A 178 -24.38 10.17 -22.75
C ASN A 178 -23.17 10.98 -22.25
N ILE A 179 -22.01 10.81 -22.88
CA ILE A 179 -20.78 11.48 -22.44
C ILE A 179 -20.28 12.36 -23.57
N ASP A 180 -20.00 13.62 -23.25
CA ASP A 180 -19.24 14.47 -24.15
C ASP A 180 -17.77 14.00 -24.13
N ILE A 181 -17.38 13.36 -25.24
CA ILE A 181 -16.00 12.90 -25.42
C ILE A 181 -14.96 14.04 -25.49
N ASN A 182 -15.39 15.30 -25.61
CA ASN A 182 -14.52 16.47 -25.57
C ASN A 182 -14.38 17.04 -24.16
N ASP A 183 -15.20 16.63 -23.23
CA ASP A 183 -15.05 16.91 -21.82
C ASP A 183 -14.06 15.90 -21.21
N GLU A 184 -12.82 16.38 -20.97
CA GLU A 184 -11.72 15.55 -20.42
C GLU A 184 -12.08 14.97 -19.06
N GLU A 185 -12.79 15.75 -18.22
CA GLU A 185 -13.18 15.30 -16.88
C GLU A 185 -14.27 14.22 -16.93
N ALA A 186 -15.27 14.41 -17.76
CA ALA A 186 -16.32 13.42 -17.97
C ALA A 186 -15.77 12.10 -18.54
N LEU A 187 -14.85 12.18 -19.50
CA LEU A 187 -14.21 11.03 -20.11
C LEU A 187 -13.33 10.28 -19.09
N LEU A 188 -12.56 11.01 -18.28
CA LEU A 188 -11.70 10.45 -17.24
C LEU A 188 -12.51 9.76 -16.15
N ASN A 189 -13.59 10.39 -15.68
CA ASN A 189 -14.51 9.80 -14.70
C ASN A 189 -15.09 8.48 -15.22
N LYS A 190 -15.49 8.47 -16.49
CA LYS A 190 -16.02 7.25 -17.13
C LYS A 190 -14.99 6.14 -17.25
N TYR A 191 -13.76 6.50 -17.53
CA TYR A 191 -12.64 5.55 -17.58
C TYR A 191 -12.40 4.89 -16.19
N TYR A 192 -12.41 5.68 -15.12
CA TYR A 192 -12.28 5.14 -13.77
C TYR A 192 -13.47 4.28 -13.36
N GLU A 193 -14.72 4.69 -13.67
CA GLU A 193 -15.90 3.85 -13.44
C GLU A 193 -15.80 2.48 -14.13
N ALA A 194 -15.42 2.48 -15.41
CA ALA A 194 -15.31 1.24 -16.19
C ALA A 194 -14.22 0.32 -15.63
N ARG A 195 -13.06 0.87 -15.27
CA ARG A 195 -11.98 0.11 -14.63
C ARG A 195 -12.39 -0.45 -13.28
N HIS A 196 -13.04 0.36 -12.45
CA HIS A 196 -13.51 -0.07 -11.13
C HIS A 196 -14.56 -1.19 -11.23
N LYS A 197 -15.45 -1.10 -12.22
CA LYS A 197 -16.44 -2.15 -12.48
C LYS A 197 -15.77 -3.48 -12.83
N ILE A 198 -14.80 -3.48 -13.76
CA ILE A 198 -14.05 -4.69 -14.14
C ILE A 198 -13.27 -5.25 -12.95
N PHE A 199 -12.63 -4.39 -12.16
CA PHE A 199 -11.91 -4.81 -10.96
C PHE A 199 -12.83 -5.49 -9.95
N ASN A 200 -14.00 -4.92 -9.71
CA ASN A 200 -15.00 -5.51 -8.80
C ASN A 200 -15.58 -6.82 -9.34
N GLU A 201 -15.84 -6.92 -10.65
CA GLU A 201 -16.30 -8.16 -11.29
C GLU A 201 -15.22 -9.26 -11.23
N GLN A 202 -13.96 -8.94 -11.42
CA GLN A 202 -12.84 -9.88 -11.28
C GLN A 202 -12.63 -10.28 -9.81
N SER A 203 -12.75 -9.35 -8.88
CA SER A 203 -12.65 -9.61 -7.44
C SER A 203 -13.83 -10.45 -6.93
N ALA A 204 -15.04 -10.19 -7.44
CA ALA A 204 -16.22 -11.00 -7.14
C ALA A 204 -16.12 -12.41 -7.72
N ASN A 205 -15.54 -12.57 -8.92
CA ASN A 205 -15.30 -13.87 -9.52
C ASN A 205 -14.17 -14.67 -8.82
N ASN A 206 -13.22 -13.98 -8.16
CA ASN A 206 -12.17 -14.63 -7.39
C ASN A 206 -12.61 -14.94 -5.94
N ASN A 207 -13.58 -14.22 -5.39
CA ASN A 207 -14.08 -14.35 -4.02
C ASN A 207 -15.53 -14.86 -3.96
N GLY A 208 -16.21 -14.97 -5.08
CA GLY A 208 -17.52 -15.60 -5.14
C GLY A 208 -17.40 -17.09 -4.87
N PRO A 209 -18.35 -17.72 -4.16
CA PRO A 209 -18.44 -19.15 -4.21
C PRO A 209 -18.55 -19.50 -5.70
N GLN A 210 -17.60 -20.26 -6.21
CA GLN A 210 -17.74 -20.85 -7.54
C GLN A 210 -19.14 -21.46 -7.59
N GLN A 211 -20.06 -20.83 -8.30
CA GLN A 211 -21.24 -21.50 -8.76
C GLN A 211 -20.74 -22.58 -9.75
N THR A 212 -20.09 -23.56 -9.18
CA THR A 212 -19.85 -24.80 -9.90
C THR A 212 -21.23 -25.33 -10.24
N ASN A 213 -21.52 -25.37 -11.52
CA ASN A 213 -22.60 -26.16 -12.08
C ASN A 213 -22.77 -27.43 -11.23
N ASN A 214 -23.94 -27.58 -10.65
CA ASN A 214 -24.32 -28.58 -9.66
C ASN A 214 -24.30 -30.03 -10.19
N LYS A 215 -23.45 -30.35 -11.17
CA LYS A 215 -23.49 -31.67 -11.83
C LYS A 215 -22.35 -32.63 -11.50
N ASN A 216 -21.27 -32.22 -10.83
CA ASN A 216 -20.16 -33.17 -10.54
C ASN A 216 -19.34 -32.81 -9.29
N LYS A 217 -19.97 -32.46 -8.15
CA LYS A 217 -19.24 -32.39 -6.88
C LYS A 217 -18.91 -33.79 -6.41
N SER A 218 -17.64 -34.06 -6.11
CA SER A 218 -17.24 -35.36 -5.52
C SER A 218 -17.83 -35.50 -4.11
N ALA A 219 -18.11 -36.74 -3.70
CA ALA A 219 -18.61 -37.03 -2.34
C ALA A 219 -17.73 -36.38 -1.24
N LYS A 220 -16.42 -36.28 -1.49
CA LYS A 220 -15.45 -35.64 -0.59
C LYS A 220 -15.61 -34.11 -0.51
N GLN A 221 -16.01 -33.45 -1.60
CA GLN A 221 -16.28 -32.01 -1.61
C GLN A 221 -17.60 -31.67 -0.91
N LEU A 222 -18.64 -32.48 -1.12
CA LEU A 222 -19.92 -32.36 -0.42
C LEU A 222 -19.78 -32.56 1.10
N GLU A 223 -18.97 -33.51 1.51
CA GLU A 223 -18.69 -33.76 2.93
C GLU A 223 -17.87 -32.61 3.54
N ALA A 224 -16.88 -32.06 2.83
CA ALA A 224 -16.12 -30.88 3.29
C ALA A 224 -17.01 -29.64 3.41
N GLU A 225 -17.93 -29.39 2.48
CA GLU A 225 -18.90 -28.29 2.55
C GLU A 225 -19.88 -28.47 3.73
N ARG A 226 -20.35 -29.70 3.97
CA ARG A 226 -21.22 -30.00 5.11
C ARG A 226 -20.52 -29.74 6.43
N ILE A 227 -19.28 -30.22 6.57
CA ILE A 227 -18.44 -29.98 7.73
C ILE A 227 -18.21 -28.47 7.94
N GLN A 228 -17.93 -27.73 6.86
CA GLN A 228 -17.74 -26.29 6.94
C GLN A 228 -19.01 -25.55 7.39
N GLN A 229 -20.18 -25.90 6.84
CA GLN A 229 -21.46 -25.32 7.28
C GLN A 229 -21.79 -25.64 8.74
N GLU A 230 -21.44 -26.85 9.20
CA GLU A 230 -21.63 -27.25 10.59
C GLU A 230 -20.68 -26.47 11.51
N ILE A 231 -19.42 -26.27 11.12
CA ILE A 231 -18.45 -25.44 11.82
C ILE A 231 -18.95 -23.98 11.91
N ASP A 232 -19.38 -23.39 10.80
CA ASP A 232 -19.89 -22.00 10.76
C ASP A 232 -21.10 -21.81 11.68
N SER A 233 -22.02 -22.79 11.72
CA SER A 233 -23.18 -22.76 12.60
C SER A 233 -22.81 -22.87 14.07
N ILE A 234 -21.83 -23.70 14.39
CA ILE A 234 -21.29 -23.90 15.77
C ILE A 234 -20.54 -22.64 16.20
N GLN A 235 -19.75 -22.02 15.30
CA GLN A 235 -19.05 -20.76 15.55
C GLN A 235 -20.01 -19.64 15.93
N GLN A 236 -21.03 -19.39 15.11
CA GLN A 236 -22.01 -18.34 15.38
C GLN A 236 -22.77 -18.56 16.69
N LYS A 237 -23.12 -19.79 17.00
CA LYS A 237 -23.78 -20.12 18.29
C LYS A 237 -22.86 -19.89 19.48
N ASN A 238 -21.59 -20.30 19.39
CA ASN A 238 -20.64 -20.16 20.48
C ASN A 238 -20.23 -18.71 20.73
N ILE A 239 -19.89 -17.95 19.68
CA ILE A 239 -19.60 -16.51 19.78
C ILE A 239 -20.79 -15.77 20.40
N GLY A 240 -22.02 -16.02 19.91
CA GLY A 240 -23.24 -15.43 20.45
C GLY A 240 -23.54 -15.86 21.88
N THR A 241 -23.23 -17.10 22.26
CA THR A 241 -23.44 -17.60 23.62
C THR A 241 -22.45 -16.98 24.60
N ILE A 242 -21.16 -16.92 24.24
CA ILE A 242 -20.11 -16.27 25.03
C ILE A 242 -20.43 -14.80 25.21
N TYR A 243 -20.77 -14.10 24.10
CA TYR A 243 -21.17 -12.69 24.14
C TYR A 243 -22.32 -12.45 25.13
N LYS A 244 -23.41 -13.21 25.03
CA LYS A 244 -24.58 -13.07 25.92
C LYS A 244 -24.24 -13.32 27.37
N GLN A 245 -23.38 -14.30 27.67
CA GLN A 245 -22.93 -14.59 29.04
C GLN A 245 -22.10 -13.44 29.60
N LEU A 246 -21.11 -12.95 28.84
CA LEU A 246 -20.25 -11.85 29.25
C LEU A 246 -20.99 -10.50 29.29
N ALA A 247 -21.93 -10.25 28.38
CA ALA A 247 -22.75 -9.04 28.40
C ALA A 247 -23.59 -8.91 29.66
N LYS A 248 -24.12 -10.04 30.21
CA LYS A 248 -24.80 -10.02 31.49
C LYS A 248 -23.87 -9.72 32.66
N LEU A 249 -22.62 -10.17 32.61
CA LEU A 249 -21.61 -9.92 33.64
C LEU A 249 -21.05 -8.50 33.61
N PHE A 250 -20.86 -7.97 32.42
CA PHE A 250 -20.25 -6.64 32.19
C PHE A 250 -21.27 -5.51 32.10
N HIS A 251 -22.57 -5.79 32.26
CA HIS A 251 -23.58 -4.73 32.18
C HIS A 251 -23.39 -3.69 33.29
N PRO A 252 -23.10 -2.42 32.97
CA PRO A 252 -22.76 -1.42 33.98
C PRO A 252 -23.94 -1.08 34.90
N ASP A 253 -25.19 -1.29 34.44
CA ASP A 253 -26.37 -1.01 35.25
C ASP A 253 -26.60 -2.02 36.40
N LEU A 254 -25.89 -3.15 36.35
CA LEU A 254 -25.93 -4.16 37.41
C LEU A 254 -24.88 -3.90 38.50
N GLU A 255 -24.06 -2.86 38.38
CA GLU A 255 -22.99 -2.53 39.31
C GLU A 255 -23.34 -1.26 40.09
N GLN A 256 -23.22 -1.31 41.41
CA GLN A 256 -23.50 -0.19 42.31
C GLN A 256 -22.25 0.62 42.63
N ASP A 257 -21.07 0.04 42.54
CA ASP A 257 -19.77 0.69 42.75
C ASP A 257 -19.36 1.50 41.53
N ILE A 258 -19.05 2.78 41.72
CA ILE A 258 -18.75 3.72 40.65
C ILE A 258 -17.45 3.35 39.91
N GLU A 259 -16.41 2.89 40.63
CA GLU A 259 -15.12 2.50 40.02
C GLU A 259 -15.29 1.20 39.21
N ARG A 260 -16.01 0.22 39.74
CA ARG A 260 -16.33 -1.03 39.04
C ARG A 260 -17.27 -0.81 37.86
N LYS A 261 -18.18 0.16 37.95
CA LYS A 261 -19.07 0.53 36.85
C LYS A 261 -18.28 1.06 35.67
N ALA A 262 -17.29 1.96 35.89
CA ALA A 262 -16.42 2.45 34.84
C ALA A 262 -15.56 1.33 34.20
N GLU A 263 -15.02 0.39 35.02
CA GLU A 263 -14.30 -0.80 34.53
C GLU A 263 -15.23 -1.66 33.64
N LYS A 264 -16.47 -1.88 34.05
CA LYS A 264 -17.45 -2.66 33.27
C LYS A 264 -17.87 -2.00 31.97
N GLU A 265 -17.94 -0.65 31.93
CA GLU A 265 -18.20 0.08 30.68
C GLU A 265 -17.09 -0.16 29.64
N ILE A 266 -15.83 -0.11 30.06
CA ILE A 266 -14.69 -0.41 29.18
C ILE A 266 -14.73 -1.85 28.71
N LEU A 267 -15.01 -2.80 29.61
CA LEU A 267 -15.12 -4.22 29.26
C LEU A 267 -16.29 -4.49 28.30
N MET A 268 -17.42 -3.80 28.47
CA MET A 268 -18.57 -3.93 27.58
C MET A 268 -18.28 -3.38 26.19
N GLN A 269 -17.54 -2.27 26.07
CA GLN A 269 -17.08 -1.74 24.78
C GLN A 269 -16.15 -2.75 24.08
N GLN A 270 -15.16 -3.31 24.81
CA GLN A 270 -14.26 -4.34 24.28
C GLN A 270 -15.02 -5.60 23.85
N LEU A 271 -16.02 -6.01 24.63
CA LEU A 271 -16.86 -7.16 24.33
C LEU A 271 -17.67 -6.96 23.05
N THR A 272 -18.30 -5.80 22.91
CA THR A 272 -19.13 -5.47 21.74
C THR A 272 -18.30 -5.48 20.48
N ALA A 273 -17.16 -4.86 20.53
CA ALA A 273 -16.26 -4.79 19.40
C ALA A 273 -15.63 -6.17 19.05
N ALA A 274 -15.28 -6.98 20.03
CA ALA A 274 -14.83 -8.34 19.79
C ALA A 274 -15.94 -9.20 19.14
N TYR A 275 -17.20 -8.95 19.50
CA TYR A 275 -18.36 -9.62 18.92
C TYR A 275 -18.61 -9.19 17.48
N GLU A 276 -18.58 -7.88 17.18
CA GLU A 276 -18.75 -7.33 15.83
C GLU A 276 -17.64 -7.81 14.88
N ALA A 277 -16.40 -7.86 15.39
CA ALA A 277 -15.24 -8.40 14.66
C ALA A 277 -15.25 -9.93 14.55
N LYS A 278 -16.23 -10.63 15.14
CA LYS A 278 -16.27 -12.11 15.25
C LYS A 278 -14.97 -12.70 15.81
N ASN A 279 -14.29 -11.94 16.66
CA ASN A 279 -13.00 -12.32 17.24
C ASN A 279 -13.19 -13.18 18.50
N LEU A 280 -13.27 -14.50 18.29
CA LEU A 280 -13.41 -15.44 19.41
C LEU A 280 -12.25 -15.39 20.40
N HIS A 281 -11.02 -15.17 19.89
CA HIS A 281 -9.85 -15.06 20.77
C HIS A 281 -10.01 -13.90 21.76
N ALA A 282 -10.45 -12.72 21.29
CA ALA A 282 -10.72 -11.58 22.15
C ALA A 282 -11.87 -11.87 23.14
N LEU A 283 -12.95 -12.52 22.70
CA LEU A 283 -14.06 -12.93 23.57
C LEU A 283 -13.61 -13.90 24.66
N LEU A 284 -12.81 -14.91 24.29
CA LEU A 284 -12.24 -15.86 25.25
C LEU A 284 -11.25 -15.18 26.21
N THR A 285 -10.49 -14.20 25.74
CA THR A 285 -9.59 -13.42 26.60
C THR A 285 -10.36 -12.63 27.64
N LEU A 286 -11.48 -12.00 27.25
CA LEU A 286 -12.36 -11.30 28.18
C LEU A 286 -13.02 -12.27 29.18
N GLU A 287 -13.52 -13.41 28.71
CA GLU A 287 -14.07 -14.47 29.54
C GLU A 287 -13.05 -14.92 30.60
N LEU A 288 -11.83 -15.20 30.18
CA LEU A 288 -10.76 -15.66 31.05
C LEU A 288 -10.27 -14.60 32.02
N LYS A 289 -10.08 -13.35 31.60
CA LYS A 289 -9.68 -12.27 32.52
C LYS A 289 -10.69 -12.07 33.64
N TRP A 290 -11.98 -12.24 33.34
CA TRP A 290 -13.03 -12.06 34.33
C TRP A 290 -13.19 -13.28 35.25
N ILE A 291 -13.16 -14.49 34.69
CA ILE A 291 -13.31 -15.74 35.43
C ILE A 291 -12.09 -15.99 36.32
N HIS A 292 -10.88 -15.60 35.89
CA HIS A 292 -9.69 -15.66 36.74
C HIS A 292 -9.72 -14.71 37.95
N LYS A 293 -10.51 -13.64 37.89
CA LYS A 293 -10.83 -12.87 39.11
C LYS A 293 -11.75 -13.62 40.08
N GLU A 294 -12.49 -14.64 39.63
CA GLU A 294 -13.54 -15.31 40.40
C GLU A 294 -13.38 -16.83 40.63
N ASN A 295 -12.49 -17.54 40.00
CA ASN A 295 -12.12 -18.99 40.24
C ASN A 295 -11.91 -19.84 38.97
N GLU A 296 -10.78 -20.52 38.89
CA GLU A 296 -10.48 -21.97 38.54
C GLU A 296 -11.20 -22.66 37.36
N HIS A 297 -11.63 -22.07 36.25
CA HIS A 297 -12.48 -22.81 35.30
C HIS A 297 -11.91 -23.21 33.93
N LEU A 298 -10.69 -22.85 33.59
CA LEU A 298 -10.08 -23.30 32.32
C LEU A 298 -9.70 -24.80 32.35
N GLU A 299 -9.39 -25.32 33.53
CA GLU A 299 -9.06 -26.74 33.73
C GLU A 299 -10.28 -27.63 33.57
N SER A 300 -11.51 -27.10 33.68
CA SER A 300 -12.78 -27.83 33.64
C SER A 300 -13.49 -27.78 32.28
N LEU A 301 -12.89 -27.16 31.24
CA LEU A 301 -13.46 -27.19 29.88
C LEU A 301 -13.52 -28.65 29.40
N SER A 302 -14.72 -29.12 28.99
CA SER A 302 -14.84 -30.44 28.39
C SER A 302 -14.00 -30.55 27.13
N GLU A 303 -13.43 -31.70 26.85
CA GLU A 303 -12.62 -31.97 25.64
C GLU A 303 -13.37 -31.61 24.35
N GLU A 304 -14.71 -31.73 24.33
CA GLU A 304 -15.57 -31.34 23.22
C GLU A 304 -15.59 -29.83 22.99
N LYS A 305 -15.78 -29.03 24.06
CA LYS A 305 -15.68 -27.56 23.97
C LYS A 305 -14.31 -27.09 23.52
N LEU A 306 -13.26 -27.73 24.04
CA LEU A 306 -11.89 -27.42 23.71
C LEU A 306 -11.58 -27.73 22.22
N ALA A 307 -12.13 -28.82 21.67
CA ALA A 307 -12.01 -29.16 20.26
C ALA A 307 -12.63 -28.09 19.34
N VAL A 308 -13.82 -27.57 19.71
CA VAL A 308 -14.47 -26.46 18.97
C VAL A 308 -13.62 -25.19 19.02
N TYR A 309 -13.12 -24.82 20.19
CA TYR A 309 -12.25 -23.63 20.30
C TYR A 309 -10.96 -23.76 19.49
N LEU A 310 -10.37 -24.95 19.46
CA LEU A 310 -9.19 -25.22 18.64
C LEU A 310 -9.46 -25.00 17.15
N GLN A 311 -10.62 -25.40 16.65
CA GLN A 311 -10.96 -25.19 15.26
C GLN A 311 -11.08 -23.70 14.93
N ILE A 312 -11.79 -22.93 15.75
CA ILE A 312 -12.00 -21.50 15.55
C ILE A 312 -10.67 -20.72 15.67
N LEU A 313 -9.82 -21.07 16.65
CA LEU A 313 -8.50 -20.45 16.79
C LEU A 313 -7.57 -20.78 15.61
N LYS A 314 -7.68 -21.96 14.99
CA LYS A 314 -6.95 -22.31 13.76
C LYS A 314 -7.35 -21.41 12.61
N GLU A 315 -8.65 -21.22 12.41
CA GLU A 315 -9.18 -20.35 11.35
C GLU A 315 -8.77 -18.91 11.57
N GLN A 316 -8.83 -18.42 12.82
CA GLN A 316 -8.36 -17.08 13.15
C GLN A 316 -6.85 -16.93 12.89
N ALA A 317 -6.03 -17.91 13.24
CA ALA A 317 -4.60 -17.89 12.96
C ALA A 317 -4.34 -17.86 11.44
N GLN A 318 -5.12 -18.59 10.65
CA GLN A 318 -5.02 -18.60 9.20
C GLN A 318 -5.42 -17.24 8.60
N GLN A 319 -6.51 -16.63 9.07
CA GLN A 319 -6.93 -15.29 8.65
C GLN A 319 -5.86 -14.24 8.94
N LEU A 320 -5.24 -14.28 10.14
CA LEU A 320 -4.14 -13.36 10.48
C LEU A 320 -2.88 -13.60 9.62
N GLU A 321 -2.61 -14.83 9.20
CA GLU A 321 -1.52 -15.12 8.25
C GLU A 321 -1.79 -14.57 6.86
N GLU A 322 -3.02 -14.62 6.39
CA GLU A 322 -3.47 -14.02 5.13
C GLU A 322 -3.40 -12.49 5.23
N GLU A 323 -3.94 -11.89 6.28
CA GLU A 323 -3.84 -10.46 6.54
C GLU A 323 -2.37 -9.98 6.54
N LYS A 324 -1.48 -10.71 7.26
CA LYS A 324 -0.04 -10.40 7.27
C LYS A 324 0.61 -10.45 5.88
N ARG A 325 0.15 -11.33 4.99
CA ARG A 325 0.65 -11.42 3.62
C ARG A 325 0.13 -10.29 2.74
N GLU A 326 -1.14 -9.94 2.92
CA GLU A 326 -1.86 -9.03 2.03
C GLU A 326 -1.76 -7.56 2.43
N ILE A 327 -1.25 -7.25 3.61
CA ILE A 327 -1.20 -5.90 4.17
C ILE A 327 -0.55 -4.87 3.22
N ILE A 328 0.47 -5.27 2.45
CA ILE A 328 1.18 -4.40 1.51
C ILE A 328 0.32 -4.01 0.30
N TYR A 329 -0.70 -4.80 -0.02
CA TYR A 329 -1.62 -4.56 -1.13
C TYR A 329 -2.85 -3.75 -0.72
N GLN A 330 -2.96 -3.38 0.56
CA GLN A 330 -4.00 -2.45 1.00
C GLN A 330 -3.86 -1.12 0.25
N PRO A 331 -4.97 -0.41 -0.03
CA PRO A 331 -4.96 0.81 -0.84
C PRO A 331 -3.95 1.87 -0.39
N ASN A 332 -3.78 2.03 0.92
CA ASN A 332 -2.83 2.98 1.53
C ASN A 332 -1.35 2.62 1.30
N TYR A 333 -1.00 1.33 1.14
CA TYR A 333 0.39 0.88 0.95
C TYR A 333 0.69 0.47 -0.50
N SER A 334 -0.32 0.41 -1.37
CA SER A 334 -0.17 -0.05 -2.75
C SER A 334 0.89 0.72 -3.54
N VAL A 335 1.04 2.03 -3.26
CA VAL A 335 2.07 2.87 -3.89
C VAL A 335 3.49 2.37 -3.59
N LEU A 336 3.75 1.87 -2.39
CA LEU A 336 5.05 1.30 -2.03
C LEU A 336 5.34 0.02 -2.82
N ALA A 337 4.33 -0.88 -2.94
CA ALA A 337 4.45 -2.10 -3.72
C ALA A 337 4.67 -1.82 -5.20
N GLN A 338 3.98 -0.83 -5.77
CA GLN A 338 4.11 -0.43 -7.16
C GLN A 338 5.48 0.22 -7.46
N THR A 339 5.99 1.02 -6.54
CA THR A 339 7.25 1.75 -6.73
C THR A 339 8.47 0.86 -6.49
N PHE A 340 8.44 0.02 -5.44
CA PHE A 340 9.61 -0.72 -4.97
C PHE A 340 9.52 -2.24 -5.17
N GLY A 341 8.40 -2.74 -5.71
CA GLY A 341 8.21 -4.17 -5.98
C GLY A 341 8.07 -5.02 -4.71
N ILE A 342 8.29 -6.33 -4.85
CA ILE A 342 8.04 -7.34 -3.80
C ILE A 342 8.99 -7.16 -2.60
N GLY A 343 10.20 -6.65 -2.81
CA GLY A 343 11.21 -6.50 -1.74
C GLY A 343 10.73 -5.65 -0.56
N VAL A 344 9.89 -4.65 -0.81
CA VAL A 344 9.32 -3.76 0.22
C VAL A 344 8.43 -4.50 1.23
N GLN A 345 7.94 -5.69 0.92
CA GLN A 345 7.20 -6.51 1.89
C GLN A 345 8.06 -6.94 3.08
N LYS A 346 9.35 -7.18 2.84
CA LYS A 346 10.26 -7.73 3.86
C LYS A 346 11.01 -6.64 4.59
N TYR A 347 11.43 -5.60 3.88
CA TYR A 347 12.28 -4.52 4.39
C TYR A 347 11.76 -3.15 3.93
N PRO A 348 10.55 -2.72 4.39
CA PRO A 348 9.92 -1.53 3.84
C PRO A 348 10.72 -0.25 4.10
N VAL A 349 11.22 -0.05 5.30
CA VAL A 349 11.96 1.15 5.69
C VAL A 349 13.34 1.20 5.02
N GLU A 350 14.06 0.07 5.03
CA GLU A 350 15.40 -0.03 4.47
C GLU A 350 15.41 0.25 2.96
N ILE A 351 14.46 -0.33 2.22
CA ILE A 351 14.38 -0.15 0.76
C ILE A 351 14.06 1.31 0.42
N VAL A 352 13.10 1.90 1.11
CA VAL A 352 12.72 3.30 0.89
C VAL A 352 13.86 4.24 1.29
N GLN A 353 14.61 3.91 2.36
CA GLN A 353 15.78 4.70 2.79
C GLN A 353 16.94 4.62 1.80
N ILE A 354 17.21 3.45 1.22
CA ILE A 354 18.20 3.29 0.15
C ILE A 354 17.83 4.20 -1.02
N HIS A 355 16.58 4.15 -1.48
CA HIS A 355 16.12 4.99 -2.58
C HIS A 355 16.20 6.50 -2.25
N LEU A 356 15.86 6.89 -1.02
CA LEU A 356 16.04 8.28 -0.58
C LEU A 356 17.50 8.73 -0.70
N ASN A 357 18.44 7.87 -0.32
CA ASN A 357 19.86 8.20 -0.43
C ASN A 357 20.32 8.34 -1.89
N GLU A 358 19.84 7.48 -2.80
CA GLU A 358 20.09 7.59 -4.24
C GLU A 358 19.56 8.90 -4.82
N VAL A 359 18.33 9.30 -4.44
CA VAL A 359 17.74 10.56 -4.89
C VAL A 359 18.48 11.77 -4.31
N ARG A 360 18.94 11.70 -3.05
CA ARG A 360 19.79 12.74 -2.42
C ARG A 360 21.12 12.89 -3.13
N GLU A 361 21.78 11.79 -3.45
CA GLU A 361 23.03 11.79 -4.21
C GLU A 361 22.81 12.42 -5.60
N THR A 362 21.72 12.09 -6.26
CA THR A 362 21.35 12.70 -7.55
C THR A 362 21.16 14.21 -7.40
N ALA A 363 20.48 14.67 -6.36
CA ALA A 363 20.28 16.11 -6.10
C ALA A 363 21.62 16.84 -5.87
N GLU A 364 22.54 16.27 -5.07
CA GLU A 364 23.85 16.87 -4.83
C GLU A 364 24.71 16.88 -6.12
N ASN A 365 24.65 15.83 -6.93
CA ASN A 365 25.38 15.77 -8.20
C ASN A 365 24.89 16.86 -9.19
N PHE A 366 23.55 17.08 -9.28
CA PHE A 366 23.04 18.18 -10.09
C PHE A 366 23.42 19.55 -9.52
N LYS A 367 23.35 19.74 -8.22
CA LYS A 367 23.75 20.98 -7.55
C LYS A 367 25.21 21.31 -7.82
N MET A 368 26.12 20.32 -7.71
CA MET A 368 27.53 20.50 -8.07
C MET A 368 27.71 20.85 -9.56
N SER A 369 26.97 20.17 -10.45
CA SER A 369 27.02 20.45 -11.88
C SER A 369 26.53 21.85 -12.21
N VAL A 370 25.46 22.33 -11.56
CA VAL A 370 24.97 23.71 -11.69
C VAL A 370 26.06 24.72 -11.28
N ALA A 371 26.75 24.47 -10.14
CA ALA A 371 27.83 25.32 -9.70
C ALA A 371 29.02 25.33 -10.66
N ASP A 372 29.44 24.16 -11.15
CA ASP A 372 30.53 23.99 -12.10
C ASP A 372 30.23 24.73 -13.43
N PHE A 373 29.01 24.61 -13.95
CA PHE A 373 28.62 25.21 -15.23
C PHE A 373 28.26 26.69 -15.13
N SER A 374 28.07 27.21 -13.93
CA SER A 374 27.96 28.64 -13.65
C SER A 374 29.33 29.34 -13.49
N SER A 375 30.41 28.57 -13.36
CA SER A 375 31.76 29.09 -13.13
C SER A 375 32.46 29.55 -14.40
N ASP A 376 33.56 30.30 -14.26
CA ASP A 376 34.44 30.68 -15.38
C ASP A 376 35.04 29.45 -16.10
N TYR A 377 35.04 28.29 -15.48
CA TYR A 377 35.54 27.03 -16.03
C TYR A 377 34.44 26.15 -16.68
N ALA A 378 33.23 26.68 -16.87
CA ALA A 378 32.10 25.96 -17.43
C ALA A 378 32.41 25.17 -18.71
N LEU A 379 33.16 25.81 -19.65
CA LEU A 379 33.55 25.19 -20.91
C LEU A 379 34.40 23.92 -20.71
N ARG A 380 35.29 23.91 -19.72
CA ARG A 380 36.09 22.73 -19.37
C ARG A 380 35.21 21.58 -18.87
N TYR A 381 34.30 21.88 -17.97
CA TYR A 381 33.37 20.89 -17.41
C TYR A 381 32.44 20.32 -18.49
N ILE A 382 31.91 21.17 -19.37
CA ILE A 382 31.09 20.73 -20.51
C ILE A 382 31.86 19.76 -21.42
N LYS A 383 33.11 20.08 -21.80
CA LYS A 383 33.93 19.17 -22.60
C LYS A 383 34.19 17.82 -21.91
N GLN A 384 34.42 17.84 -20.60
CA GLN A 384 34.56 16.59 -19.81
C GLN A 384 33.25 15.78 -19.77
N MET A 385 32.10 16.42 -19.59
CA MET A 385 30.79 15.80 -19.64
C MET A 385 30.52 15.17 -21.02
N ILE A 386 30.74 15.87 -22.10
CA ILE A 386 30.58 15.35 -23.46
C ILE A 386 31.49 14.11 -23.68
N LYS A 387 32.73 14.15 -23.20
CA LYS A 387 33.64 13.04 -23.33
C LYS A 387 33.12 11.80 -22.61
N ARG A 388 32.60 11.96 -21.36
CA ARG A 388 32.01 10.86 -20.59
C ARG A 388 30.74 10.32 -21.24
N TRP A 389 29.87 11.21 -21.71
CA TRP A 389 28.63 10.83 -22.40
C TRP A 389 28.91 9.95 -23.62
N LYS A 390 29.89 10.30 -24.47
CA LYS A 390 30.33 9.48 -25.60
C LYS A 390 30.83 8.08 -25.18
N GLN A 391 31.60 8.00 -24.10
CA GLN A 391 32.10 6.71 -23.62
C GLN A 391 30.97 5.78 -23.21
N VAL A 392 29.92 6.31 -22.61
CA VAL A 392 28.75 5.52 -22.23
C VAL A 392 27.95 5.10 -23.46
N GLU A 393 27.77 5.95 -24.48
CA GLU A 393 27.08 5.57 -25.71
C GLU A 393 27.83 4.45 -26.49
N ASP A 394 29.15 4.57 -26.61
CA ASP A 394 29.95 3.56 -27.27
C ASP A 394 29.86 2.18 -26.60
N GLU A 395 29.72 2.13 -25.25
CA GLU A 395 29.51 0.89 -24.47
C GLU A 395 28.11 0.24 -24.68
N TRP A 396 27.14 0.99 -25.14
CA TRP A 396 25.77 0.48 -25.38
C TRP A 396 25.56 0.03 -26.84
N GLU A 397 26.45 0.42 -27.77
CA GLU A 397 26.39 0.00 -29.19
C GLU A 397 27.20 -1.32 -29.44
N GLU A 398 28.05 -1.77 -28.52
CA GLU A 398 28.75 -3.05 -28.53
C GLU A 398 27.91 -4.16 -27.81
#